data_a30b4193ff7b954fce63e23ae5716955
#
_entry.id   a30b4193ff7b954fce63e23ae5716955
#
_cell.length_a   1.000
_cell.length_b   1.000
_cell.length_c   1.000
_cell.angle_alpha   90.00
_cell.angle_beta   90.00
_cell.angle_gamma   90.00
#
_symmetry.space_group_name_H-M   'P 1'
#
loop_
_entity.id
_entity.type
_entity.pdbx_description
1 polymer ?
#
loop_
_entity_poly.entity_id
_entity_poly.type
_entity_poly.pdbx_seq_one_letter_code
_entity_poly.pdbx_strand_id
1 'polypeptide(L)'
;MLIGIVEDDVHYLELLKIKLNAYKQEVDEIRCYRNPQSFDYDVINQKLEFDILLLDIELGKENGIDLALKVNEVTPYTQIIYITAYMQYVSDVYQSKHTYFIDKEKLDKYLPSAIKKAKENINHLKSQYL
;
A
#
# COMPACT_ATOMS: atom_id res chain seq x y z
N MET A 1 7.06 -9.82 6.64
CA MET A 1 6.69 -8.89 5.55
C MET A 1 7.10 -7.46 5.88
N LEU A 2 7.53 -6.73 4.90
CA LEU A 2 7.78 -5.29 4.99
C LEU A 2 6.56 -4.55 4.43
N ILE A 3 5.95 -3.69 5.23
CA ILE A 3 4.76 -2.93 4.83
C ILE A 3 5.08 -1.45 4.79
N GLY A 4 4.72 -0.79 3.69
CA GLY A 4 4.79 0.65 3.56
C GLY A 4 3.41 1.27 3.67
N ILE A 5 3.34 2.47 4.23
CA ILE A 5 2.13 3.27 4.29
C ILE A 5 2.46 4.66 3.76
N VAL A 6 1.75 5.11 2.75
CA VAL A 6 1.87 6.48 2.23
C VAL A 6 0.55 7.20 2.46
N GLU A 7 0.53 8.12 3.42
CA GLU A 7 -0.66 8.82 3.89
C GLU A 7 -0.24 10.17 4.49
N ASP A 8 -0.82 11.25 4.01
CA ASP A 8 -0.47 12.60 4.48
C ASP A 8 -1.23 13.01 5.76
N ASP A 9 -2.39 12.40 6.05
CA ASP A 9 -3.14 12.64 7.29
C ASP A 9 -2.51 11.83 8.42
N VAL A 10 -1.89 12.52 9.37
CA VAL A 10 -1.17 11.87 10.46
C VAL A 10 -2.09 11.05 11.37
N HIS A 11 -3.33 11.47 11.55
CA HIS A 11 -4.29 10.73 12.39
C HIS A 11 -4.68 9.42 11.73
N TYR A 12 -4.91 9.44 10.43
CA TYR A 12 -5.26 8.23 9.68
C TYR A 12 -4.06 7.28 9.57
N LEU A 13 -2.86 7.84 9.40
CA LEU A 13 -1.61 7.08 9.41
C LEU A 13 -1.47 6.26 10.71
N GLU A 14 -1.68 6.92 11.86
CA GLU A 14 -1.60 6.24 13.16
C GLU A 14 -2.71 5.19 13.31
N LEU A 15 -3.91 5.46 12.79
CA LEU A 15 -4.99 4.48 12.79
C LEU A 15 -4.59 3.22 12.00
N LEU A 16 -4.00 3.39 10.82
CA LEU A 16 -3.55 2.26 10.01
C LEU A 16 -2.49 1.44 10.75
N LYS A 17 -1.55 2.08 11.41
CA LYS A 17 -0.54 1.39 12.23
C LYS A 17 -1.18 0.54 13.32
N ILE A 18 -2.19 1.09 14.00
CA ILE A 18 -2.93 0.36 15.04
C ILE A 18 -3.65 -0.85 14.43
N LYS A 19 -4.33 -0.67 13.29
CA LYS A 19 -5.04 -1.78 12.63
C LYS A 19 -4.07 -2.87 12.18
N LEU A 20 -2.88 -2.52 11.71
CA LEU A 20 -1.88 -3.49 11.30
C LEU A 20 -1.28 -4.27 12.47
N ASN A 21 -1.43 -3.80 13.70
CA ASN A 21 -0.95 -4.53 14.87
C ASN A 21 -1.59 -5.92 15.01
N ALA A 22 -2.77 -6.13 14.44
CA ALA A 22 -3.41 -7.45 14.38
C ALA A 22 -2.57 -8.49 13.61
N TYR A 23 -1.65 -8.02 12.76
CA TYR A 23 -0.80 -8.87 11.91
C TYR A 23 0.66 -8.89 12.35
N LYS A 24 0.96 -8.46 13.58
CA LYS A 24 2.34 -8.29 14.09
C LYS A 24 3.19 -9.56 14.00
N GLN A 25 2.57 -10.74 14.01
CA GLN A 25 3.29 -12.01 13.89
C GLN A 25 3.89 -12.21 12.50
N GLU A 26 3.34 -11.54 11.50
CA GLU A 26 3.72 -11.71 10.09
C GLU A 26 4.43 -10.48 9.52
N VAL A 27 4.44 -9.38 10.26
CA VAL A 27 5.01 -8.10 9.83
C VAL A 27 6.30 -7.83 10.58
N ASP A 28 7.40 -7.77 9.83
CA ASP A 28 8.73 -7.50 10.39
C ASP A 28 8.94 -6.01 10.64
N GLU A 29 8.47 -5.17 9.72
CA GLU A 29 8.66 -3.74 9.80
C GLU A 29 7.53 -3.00 9.08
N ILE A 30 7.14 -1.84 9.60
CA ILE A 30 6.21 -0.91 8.97
C ILE A 30 6.95 0.41 8.78
N ARG A 31 7.01 0.89 7.54
CA ARG A 31 7.58 2.20 7.21
C ARG A 31 6.49 3.15 6.77
N CYS A 32 6.45 4.33 7.38
CA CYS A 32 5.41 5.33 7.17
C CYS A 32 5.97 6.55 6.45
N TYR A 33 5.23 7.02 5.45
CA TYR A 33 5.59 8.17 4.65
C TYR A 33 4.42 9.13 4.57
N ARG A 34 4.67 10.40 4.82
CA ARG A 34 3.62 11.43 4.74
C ARG A 34 3.60 12.13 3.39
N ASN A 35 4.55 11.83 2.52
CA ASN A 35 4.64 12.39 1.17
C ASN A 35 5.30 11.38 0.21
N PRO A 36 5.02 11.51 -1.10
CA PRO A 36 5.59 10.59 -2.10
C PRO A 36 7.11 10.70 -2.25
N GLN A 37 7.68 11.88 -1.98
CA GLN A 37 9.12 12.11 -2.20
C GLN A 37 9.97 11.26 -1.28
N SER A 38 9.60 11.16 -0.01
CA SER A 38 10.32 10.32 0.97
C SER A 38 10.22 8.86 0.60
N PHE A 39 9.06 8.42 0.11
CA PHE A 39 8.84 7.06 -0.36
C PHE A 39 9.70 6.77 -1.59
N ASP A 40 9.68 7.67 -2.59
CA ASP A 40 10.48 7.53 -3.81
C ASP A 40 11.97 7.38 -3.48
N TYR A 41 12.47 8.15 -2.52
CA TYR A 41 13.87 8.06 -2.11
C TYR A 41 14.22 6.65 -1.64
N ASP A 42 13.40 6.06 -0.77
CA ASP A 42 13.66 4.71 -0.23
C ASP A 42 13.56 3.62 -1.30
N VAL A 43 12.57 3.72 -2.18
CA VAL A 43 12.35 2.69 -3.22
C VAL A 43 13.41 2.79 -4.33
N ILE A 44 13.67 4.00 -4.80
CA ILE A 44 14.56 4.19 -5.96
C ILE A 44 16.03 4.20 -5.53
N ASN A 45 16.39 5.01 -4.50
CA ASN A 45 17.78 5.22 -4.11
C ASN A 45 18.29 4.14 -3.14
N GLN A 46 17.43 3.68 -2.22
CA GLN A 46 17.80 2.65 -1.25
C GLN A 46 17.42 1.24 -1.72
N LYS A 47 16.77 1.11 -2.88
CA LYS A 47 16.33 -0.18 -3.45
C LYS A 47 15.49 -1.00 -2.48
N LEU A 48 14.66 -0.33 -1.71
CA LEU A 48 13.79 -0.98 -0.74
C LEU A 48 12.55 -1.54 -1.46
N GLU A 49 12.27 -2.83 -1.23
CA GLU A 49 11.13 -3.51 -1.84
C GLU A 49 10.09 -3.83 -0.77
N PHE A 50 8.91 -3.26 -0.92
CA PHE A 50 7.80 -3.54 -0.01
C PHE A 50 7.02 -4.76 -0.47
N ASP A 51 6.60 -5.58 0.50
CA ASP A 51 5.65 -6.67 0.22
C ASP A 51 4.25 -6.12 0.01
N ILE A 52 3.82 -5.21 0.88
CA ILE A 52 2.51 -4.58 0.82
C ILE A 52 2.69 -3.07 0.96
N LEU A 53 1.97 -2.31 0.15
CA LEU A 53 1.92 -0.86 0.22
C LEU A 53 0.47 -0.41 0.41
N LEU A 54 0.19 0.24 1.54
CA LEU A 54 -1.09 0.91 1.79
C LEU A 54 -0.93 2.35 1.30
N LEU A 55 -1.75 2.78 0.35
CA LEU A 55 -1.51 4.00 -0.41
C LEU A 55 -2.78 4.83 -0.54
N ASP A 56 -2.75 6.06 -0.04
CA ASP A 56 -3.81 7.02 -0.33
C ASP A 56 -3.63 7.60 -1.74
N ILE A 57 -4.71 8.01 -2.36
CA ILE A 57 -4.69 8.60 -3.70
C ILE A 57 -4.39 10.10 -3.63
N GLU A 58 -5.06 10.83 -2.74
CA GLU A 58 -4.78 12.26 -2.59
C GLU A 58 -3.69 12.49 -1.54
N LEU A 59 -2.53 12.94 -2.00
CA LEU A 59 -1.34 13.17 -1.17
C LEU A 59 -0.88 14.63 -1.36
N GLY A 60 -1.71 15.56 -0.86
CA GLY A 60 -1.50 16.99 -1.09
C GLY A 60 -1.66 17.33 -2.57
N LYS A 61 -0.60 17.77 -3.21
CA LYS A 61 -0.59 18.06 -4.65
C LYS A 61 -0.25 16.84 -5.51
N GLU A 62 0.17 15.76 -4.88
CA GLU A 62 0.58 14.54 -5.55
C GLU A 62 -0.57 13.56 -5.65
N ASN A 63 -0.50 12.65 -6.61
CA ASN A 63 -1.50 11.62 -6.84
C ASN A 63 -0.90 10.25 -6.56
N GLY A 64 -1.56 9.50 -5.67
CA GLY A 64 -1.11 8.14 -5.31
C GLY A 64 -1.13 7.16 -6.47
N ILE A 65 -1.98 7.37 -7.48
CA ILE A 65 -2.02 6.50 -8.67
C ILE A 65 -0.72 6.64 -9.46
N ASP A 66 -0.19 7.86 -9.58
CA ASP A 66 1.11 8.07 -10.23
C ASP A 66 2.22 7.35 -9.47
N LEU A 67 2.18 7.37 -8.15
CA LEU A 67 3.13 6.64 -7.32
C LEU A 67 3.00 5.13 -7.53
N ALA A 68 1.77 4.62 -7.59
CA ALA A 68 1.51 3.21 -7.84
C ALA A 68 2.07 2.74 -9.19
N LEU A 69 1.94 3.57 -10.23
CA LEU A 69 2.51 3.27 -11.54
C LEU A 69 4.03 3.14 -11.49
N LYS A 70 4.70 4.00 -10.74
CA LYS A 70 6.16 3.89 -10.52
C LYS A 70 6.51 2.61 -9.77
N VAL A 71 5.74 2.26 -8.74
CA VAL A 71 5.94 1.03 -7.98
C VAL A 71 5.76 -0.20 -8.89
N ASN A 72 4.73 -0.20 -9.74
CA ASN A 72 4.52 -1.29 -10.69
C ASN A 72 5.74 -1.49 -11.60
N GLU A 73 6.39 -0.42 -11.97
CA GLU A 73 7.56 -0.45 -12.86
C GLU A 73 8.82 -0.90 -12.13
N VAL A 74 9.06 -0.38 -10.92
CA VAL A 74 10.32 -0.59 -10.18
C VAL A 74 10.28 -1.86 -9.33
N THR A 75 9.15 -2.12 -8.65
CA THR A 75 8.96 -3.30 -7.80
C THR A 75 7.61 -3.96 -8.13
N PRO A 76 7.50 -4.65 -9.27
CA PRO A 76 6.21 -5.14 -9.79
C PRO A 76 5.50 -6.16 -8.90
N TYR A 77 6.19 -6.74 -7.92
CA TYR A 77 5.60 -7.72 -7.01
C TYR A 77 5.02 -7.11 -5.73
N THR A 78 5.24 -5.81 -5.50
CA THR A 78 4.64 -5.12 -4.35
C THR A 78 3.11 -5.13 -4.48
N GLN A 79 2.43 -5.58 -3.44
CA GLN A 79 0.98 -5.63 -3.38
C GLN A 79 0.44 -4.27 -2.95
N ILE A 80 -0.25 -3.58 -3.85
CA ILE A 80 -0.77 -2.24 -3.60
C ILE A 80 -2.22 -2.33 -3.14
N ILE A 81 -2.51 -1.75 -1.98
CA ILE A 81 -3.85 -1.59 -1.46
C ILE A 81 -4.13 -0.10 -1.36
N TYR A 82 -5.02 0.39 -2.21
CA TYR A 82 -5.47 1.78 -2.12
C TYR A 82 -6.43 1.94 -0.96
N ILE A 83 -6.24 3.01 -0.18
CA ILE A 83 -7.14 3.37 0.91
C ILE A 83 -7.42 4.87 0.79
N THR A 84 -8.63 5.24 0.40
CA THR A 84 -8.94 6.65 0.12
C THR A 84 -10.35 7.03 0.55
N ALA A 85 -10.53 8.32 0.88
CA ALA A 85 -11.85 8.91 1.11
C ALA A 85 -12.51 9.34 -0.21
N TYR A 86 -11.79 9.31 -1.32
CA TYR A 86 -12.21 9.89 -2.60
C TYR A 86 -12.62 8.79 -3.60
N MET A 87 -13.89 8.39 -3.51
CA MET A 87 -14.42 7.28 -4.33
C MET A 87 -14.53 7.61 -5.82
N GLN A 88 -14.43 8.89 -6.20
CA GLN A 88 -14.42 9.26 -7.61
C GLN A 88 -13.24 8.70 -8.38
N TYR A 89 -12.18 8.26 -7.69
CA TYR A 89 -10.99 7.67 -8.34
C TYR A 89 -11.12 6.17 -8.61
N VAL A 90 -12.26 5.55 -8.28
CA VAL A 90 -12.42 4.10 -8.41
C VAL A 90 -12.15 3.58 -9.82
N SER A 91 -12.48 4.35 -10.86
CA SER A 91 -12.19 3.95 -12.24
C SER A 91 -10.73 4.22 -12.64
N ASP A 92 -10.10 5.23 -12.03
CA ASP A 92 -8.72 5.61 -12.38
C ASP A 92 -7.68 4.62 -11.84
N VAL A 93 -7.98 3.91 -10.75
CA VAL A 93 -7.03 2.94 -10.16
C VAL A 93 -6.76 1.76 -11.09
N TYR A 94 -7.63 1.49 -12.06
CA TYR A 94 -7.40 0.44 -13.05
C TYR A 94 -6.23 0.73 -13.97
N GLN A 95 -5.70 1.96 -13.99
CA GLN A 95 -4.48 2.30 -14.72
C GLN A 95 -3.24 1.64 -14.10
N SER A 96 -3.30 1.29 -12.82
CA SER A 96 -2.21 0.64 -12.11
C SER A 96 -2.57 -0.79 -11.73
N LYS A 97 -1.56 -1.66 -11.65
CA LYS A 97 -1.72 -2.98 -11.07
C LYS A 97 -1.83 -2.80 -9.56
N HIS A 98 -2.92 -3.28 -8.97
CA HIS A 98 -3.15 -3.21 -7.53
C HIS A 98 -3.94 -4.42 -7.06
N THR A 99 -3.90 -4.66 -5.75
CA THR A 99 -4.51 -5.84 -5.12
C THR A 99 -5.93 -5.56 -4.66
N TYR A 100 -6.17 -4.37 -4.11
CA TYR A 100 -7.45 -4.04 -3.49
C TYR A 100 -7.65 -2.53 -3.44
N PHE A 101 -8.91 -2.10 -3.32
CA PHE A 101 -9.30 -0.69 -3.18
C PHE A 101 -10.29 -0.57 -2.03
N ILE A 102 -9.97 0.26 -1.03
CA ILE A 102 -10.77 0.42 0.17
C ILE A 102 -11.21 1.88 0.34
N ASP A 103 -12.52 2.07 0.57
CA ASP A 103 -13.08 3.32 1.06
C ASP A 103 -12.67 3.48 2.54
N LYS A 104 -12.08 4.62 2.90
CA LYS A 104 -11.64 4.90 4.29
C LYS A 104 -12.75 4.68 5.32
N GLU A 105 -14.00 4.98 4.97
CA GLU A 105 -15.14 4.78 5.87
C GLU A 105 -15.45 3.30 6.13
N LYS A 106 -14.93 2.41 5.30
CA LYS A 106 -15.17 0.96 5.39
C LYS A 106 -13.91 0.17 5.68
N LEU A 107 -12.93 0.83 6.29
CA LEU A 107 -11.63 0.22 6.57
C LEU A 107 -11.75 -1.11 7.34
N ASP A 108 -12.49 -1.10 8.44
CA ASP A 108 -12.61 -2.30 9.30
C ASP A 108 -13.26 -3.48 8.58
N LYS A 109 -14.16 -3.18 7.65
CA LYS A 109 -14.87 -4.21 6.89
C LYS A 109 -13.95 -4.89 5.87
N TYR A 110 -13.10 -4.12 5.17
CA TYR A 110 -12.38 -4.63 4.00
C TYR A 110 -10.88 -4.83 4.20
N LEU A 111 -10.26 -4.22 5.21
CA LEU A 111 -8.82 -4.40 5.43
C LEU A 111 -8.42 -5.86 5.61
N PRO A 112 -9.15 -6.68 6.40
CA PRO A 112 -8.79 -8.09 6.52
C PRO A 112 -8.80 -8.84 5.18
N SER A 113 -9.78 -8.58 4.32
CA SER A 113 -9.87 -9.21 3.01
C SER A 113 -8.72 -8.75 2.10
N ALA A 114 -8.36 -7.48 2.16
CA ALA A 114 -7.26 -6.93 1.38
C ALA A 114 -5.91 -7.53 1.78
N ILE A 115 -5.64 -7.62 3.08
CA ILE A 115 -4.41 -8.23 3.61
C ILE A 115 -4.35 -9.71 3.23
N LYS A 116 -5.47 -10.43 3.38
CA LYS A 116 -5.55 -11.84 3.00
C LYS A 116 -5.20 -12.03 1.53
N LYS A 117 -5.79 -11.20 0.64
CA LYS A 117 -5.52 -11.28 -0.79
C LYS A 117 -4.06 -10.99 -1.11
N ALA A 118 -3.48 -9.98 -0.47
CA ALA A 118 -2.07 -9.64 -0.66
C ALA A 118 -1.17 -10.79 -0.23
N LYS A 119 -1.45 -11.42 0.90
CA LYS A 119 -0.68 -12.56 1.40
C LYS A 119 -0.78 -13.77 0.47
N GLU A 120 -1.97 -14.05 -0.06
CA GLU A 120 -2.16 -15.13 -1.04
C GLU A 120 -1.31 -14.88 -2.28
N ASN A 121 -1.29 -13.65 -2.79
CA ASN A 121 -0.49 -13.28 -3.96
C ASN A 121 1.01 -13.43 -3.68
N ILE A 122 1.47 -12.97 -2.50
CA ILE A 122 2.87 -13.09 -2.09
C ILE A 122 3.28 -14.57 -2.02
N ASN A 123 2.46 -15.40 -1.40
CA ASN A 123 2.74 -16.83 -1.27
C ASN A 123 2.77 -17.53 -2.63
N HIS A 124 1.87 -17.17 -3.52
CA HIS A 124 1.85 -17.69 -4.88
C HIS A 124 3.13 -17.35 -5.64
N LEU A 125 3.58 -16.10 -5.54
CA LEU A 125 4.84 -15.67 -6.16
C LEU A 125 6.04 -16.43 -5.62
N LYS A 126 6.11 -16.62 -4.30
CA LYS A 126 7.19 -17.39 -3.67
C LYS A 126 7.21 -18.85 -4.16
N SER A 127 6.04 -19.47 -4.29
CA SER A 127 5.95 -20.88 -4.73
C SER A 127 6.36 -21.06 -6.18
N GLN A 128 6.24 -20.01 -7.02
CA GLN A 128 6.65 -20.07 -8.43
C GLN A 128 8.16 -19.91 -8.62
N TYR A 129 8.85 -19.22 -7.71
CA TYR A 129 10.26 -18.86 -7.87
C TYR A 129 11.19 -19.56 -6.86
N LEU A 130 10.64 -20.42 -6.04
CA LEU A 130 11.40 -21.27 -5.14
C LEU A 130 11.29 -22.73 -5.58
#